data_e19cbd9534b983cc56db03bb78bfb350
#
_entry.id   e19cbd9534b983cc56db03bb78bfb350
#
_cell.length_a   1.000
_cell.length_b   1.000
_cell.length_c   1.000
_cell.angle_alpha   90.00
_cell.angle_beta   90.00
_cell.angle_gamma   90.00
#
_symmetry.space_group_name_H-M   'P 1'
#
loop_
_entity.id
_entity.type
_entity.pdbx_description
1 polymer ?
#
loop_
_entity_poly.entity_id
_entity_poly.type
_entity_poly.pdbx_seq_one_letter_code
_entity_poly.pdbx_strand_id
1 'polypeptide(L)'
;MPKLSHTARSLIASTARQLRRAGLHFGHGTDNADDEAAALVFHALALPWDGGAAVYRRRPSVAEYRYLQSLVRRRIRERIPAVYLTGESFFAGLRMQVDERALIPRSPFAELIGQGFEPFVDMGQVRRVLDIGTGGGCIAIAVARYFPDTRVDAVDISAPALSLARHNRRMHGLTKRVRLVKSDVYSALRGRRYDMILANPPYVGAREMARLPAEYAHEPRMALASGRDGLDIVRRILEGAGRYLRPGGVLIVEVGNSERAVRHAWPQLPFTWLEFERGGAGVFLLTAEQCRAIR
;
A
#
# COMPACT_ATOMS: atom_id res chain seq x y z
N MET A 1 34.04 -12.19 -19.02
CA MET A 1 32.83 -12.21 -19.86
C MET A 1 32.73 -10.89 -20.61
N PRO A 2 32.38 -10.85 -21.92
CA PRO A 2 32.26 -9.60 -22.67
C PRO A 2 31.17 -8.73 -22.04
N LYS A 3 31.53 -7.50 -21.71
CA LYS A 3 30.57 -6.47 -21.22
C LYS A 3 29.93 -5.80 -22.44
N LEU A 4 28.61 -5.65 -22.42
CA LEU A 4 27.89 -4.91 -23.45
C LEU A 4 28.26 -3.42 -23.39
N SER A 5 28.15 -2.71 -24.51
CA SER A 5 28.42 -1.26 -24.60
C SER A 5 27.47 -0.41 -23.76
N HIS A 6 26.29 -0.96 -23.42
CA HIS A 6 25.26 -0.27 -22.63
C HIS A 6 25.66 -0.07 -21.17
N THR A 7 25.35 1.10 -20.62
CA THR A 7 25.44 1.39 -19.19
C THR A 7 24.05 1.29 -18.54
N ALA A 8 23.97 1.17 -17.21
CA ALA A 8 22.69 1.19 -16.49
C ALA A 8 21.86 2.43 -16.86
N ARG A 9 22.48 3.63 -16.96
CA ARG A 9 21.81 4.87 -17.44
C ARG A 9 21.19 4.71 -18.82
N SER A 10 21.96 4.17 -19.79
CA SER A 10 21.44 4.00 -21.15
C SER A 10 20.34 2.93 -21.22
N LEU A 11 20.40 1.90 -20.36
CA LEU A 11 19.36 0.89 -20.23
C LEU A 11 18.07 1.48 -19.63
N ILE A 12 18.16 2.29 -18.57
CA ILE A 12 17.00 3.00 -18.01
C ILE A 12 16.32 3.82 -19.12
N ALA A 13 17.07 4.68 -19.81
CA ALA A 13 16.52 5.52 -20.86
C ALA A 13 15.88 4.72 -22.01
N SER A 14 16.50 3.60 -22.43
CA SER A 14 15.95 2.76 -23.50
C SER A 14 14.72 1.98 -23.06
N THR A 15 14.71 1.46 -21.82
CA THR A 15 13.57 0.76 -21.24
C THR A 15 12.39 1.72 -21.04
N ALA A 16 12.60 2.92 -20.49
CA ALA A 16 11.56 3.93 -20.33
C ALA A 16 10.86 4.28 -21.65
N ARG A 17 11.64 4.43 -22.75
CA ARG A 17 11.05 4.63 -24.08
C ARG A 17 10.18 3.47 -24.54
N GLN A 18 10.59 2.22 -24.27
CA GLN A 18 9.80 1.03 -24.61
C GLN A 18 8.49 1.01 -23.82
N LEU A 19 8.54 1.26 -22.49
CA LEU A 19 7.36 1.28 -21.62
C LEU A 19 6.36 2.37 -22.06
N ARG A 20 6.83 3.61 -22.35
CA ARG A 20 5.96 4.69 -22.86
C ARG A 20 5.27 4.31 -24.18
N ARG A 21 6.01 3.74 -25.13
CA ARG A 21 5.46 3.33 -26.45
C ARG A 21 4.42 2.21 -26.33
N ALA A 22 4.50 1.41 -25.27
CA ALA A 22 3.57 0.31 -25.02
C ALA A 22 2.23 0.76 -24.43
N GLY A 23 2.04 2.04 -24.10
CA GLY A 23 0.81 2.57 -23.53
C GLY A 23 0.42 1.87 -22.22
N LEU A 24 1.39 1.69 -21.33
CA LEU A 24 1.18 1.05 -20.03
C LEU A 24 0.50 2.01 -19.05
N HIS A 25 -0.28 1.47 -18.15
CA HIS A 25 -0.73 2.19 -16.97
C HIS A 25 0.36 2.12 -15.87
N PHE A 26 0.67 3.28 -15.28
CA PHE A 26 1.55 3.43 -14.12
C PHE A 26 0.71 3.72 -12.88
N GLY A 27 1.31 3.74 -11.68
CA GLY A 27 0.61 3.91 -10.40
C GLY A 27 0.59 2.65 -9.54
N HIS A 28 1.34 1.61 -9.96
CA HIS A 28 1.54 0.38 -9.19
C HIS A 28 2.94 0.39 -8.53
N GLY A 29 3.19 1.39 -7.68
CA GLY A 29 4.48 1.58 -6.98
C GLY A 29 5.45 2.53 -7.66
N THR A 30 5.17 2.95 -8.89
CA THR A 30 5.84 4.01 -9.63
C THR A 30 4.82 4.78 -10.46
N ASP A 31 5.01 6.09 -10.64
CA ASP A 31 4.02 6.96 -11.29
C ASP A 31 4.35 7.24 -12.76
N ASN A 32 5.50 6.79 -13.23
CA ASN A 32 5.97 7.07 -14.60
C ASN A 32 6.92 5.99 -15.13
N ALA A 33 7.15 6.05 -16.43
CA ALA A 33 7.99 5.08 -17.15
C ALA A 33 9.49 5.15 -16.76
N ASP A 34 10.00 6.30 -16.31
CA ASP A 34 11.42 6.46 -15.98
C ASP A 34 11.74 5.77 -14.67
N ASP A 35 10.92 5.98 -13.65
CA ASP A 35 11.07 5.35 -12.35
C ASP A 35 10.85 3.84 -12.45
N GLU A 36 9.85 3.40 -13.24
CA GLU A 36 9.62 1.98 -13.46
C GLU A 36 10.77 1.31 -14.21
N ALA A 37 11.32 1.98 -15.23
CA ALA A 37 12.51 1.50 -15.94
C ALA A 37 13.74 1.43 -15.03
N ALA A 38 13.91 2.42 -14.14
CA ALA A 38 14.98 2.40 -13.15
C ALA A 38 14.81 1.19 -12.21
N ALA A 39 13.61 0.95 -11.69
CA ALA A 39 13.33 -0.20 -10.83
C ALA A 39 13.69 -1.53 -11.51
N LEU A 40 13.24 -1.74 -12.75
CA LEU A 40 13.55 -2.96 -13.51
C LEU A 40 15.05 -3.13 -13.77
N VAL A 41 15.76 -2.05 -14.11
CA VAL A 41 17.21 -2.08 -14.38
C VAL A 41 17.97 -2.32 -13.09
N PHE A 42 17.65 -1.62 -12.00
CA PHE A 42 18.30 -1.81 -10.71
C PHE A 42 18.12 -3.24 -10.20
N HIS A 43 16.93 -3.79 -10.32
CA HIS A 43 16.66 -5.19 -9.97
C HIS A 43 17.47 -6.16 -10.85
N ALA A 44 17.41 -6.00 -12.18
CA ALA A 44 18.08 -6.95 -13.10
C ALA A 44 19.59 -6.95 -12.99
N LEU A 45 20.19 -5.82 -12.61
CA LEU A 45 21.63 -5.66 -12.44
C LEU A 45 22.06 -5.76 -10.96
N ALA A 46 21.15 -6.07 -10.05
CA ALA A 46 21.39 -6.10 -8.61
C ALA A 46 22.12 -4.83 -8.08
N LEU A 47 21.64 -3.65 -8.52
CA LEU A 47 22.23 -2.38 -8.12
C LEU A 47 21.69 -1.91 -6.77
N PRO A 48 22.53 -1.39 -5.88
CA PRO A 48 22.06 -0.78 -4.64
C PRO A 48 21.40 0.57 -4.89
N TRP A 49 20.26 0.82 -4.24
CA TRP A 49 19.52 2.07 -4.38
C TRP A 49 20.28 3.30 -3.81
N ASP A 50 21.14 3.06 -2.85
CA ASP A 50 22.00 4.07 -2.19
C ASP A 50 23.39 4.18 -2.81
N GLY A 51 23.66 3.51 -3.93
CA GLY A 51 25.01 3.41 -4.56
C GLY A 51 25.52 4.69 -5.25
N GLY A 52 24.78 5.79 -5.15
CA GLY A 52 25.16 7.09 -5.72
C GLY A 52 25.35 7.08 -7.25
N ALA A 53 26.03 8.09 -7.79
CA ALA A 53 26.17 8.26 -9.25
C ALA A 53 26.97 7.16 -9.97
N ALA A 54 27.76 6.38 -9.25
CA ALA A 54 28.62 5.35 -9.83
C ALA A 54 27.81 4.17 -10.38
N VAL A 55 26.66 3.83 -9.78
CA VAL A 55 25.83 2.71 -10.23
C VAL A 55 25.31 2.89 -11.66
N TYR A 56 25.06 4.14 -12.09
CA TYR A 56 24.58 4.45 -13.43
C TYR A 56 25.61 4.19 -14.53
N ARG A 57 26.90 4.08 -14.20
CA ARG A 57 27.99 3.76 -15.14
C ARG A 57 28.24 2.25 -15.25
N ARG A 58 27.63 1.44 -14.39
CA ARG A 58 27.77 -0.02 -14.43
C ARG A 58 27.29 -0.57 -15.78
N ARG A 59 28.05 -1.50 -16.33
CA ARG A 59 27.72 -2.21 -17.57
C ARG A 59 27.21 -3.62 -17.22
N PRO A 60 26.10 -4.08 -17.85
CA PRO A 60 25.57 -5.40 -17.58
C PRO A 60 26.45 -6.49 -18.20
N SER A 61 26.39 -7.67 -17.61
CA SER A 61 26.74 -8.91 -18.31
C SER A 61 25.66 -9.27 -19.33
N VAL A 62 25.98 -10.21 -20.23
CA VAL A 62 24.99 -10.74 -21.20
C VAL A 62 23.80 -11.39 -20.47
N ALA A 63 24.01 -12.08 -19.36
CA ALA A 63 22.95 -12.72 -18.59
C ALA A 63 21.99 -11.69 -17.96
N GLU A 64 22.53 -10.65 -17.31
CA GLU A 64 21.72 -9.57 -16.74
C GLU A 64 20.93 -8.80 -17.79
N TYR A 65 21.54 -8.54 -18.95
CA TYR A 65 20.84 -7.91 -20.05
C TYR A 65 19.66 -8.77 -20.55
N ARG A 66 19.88 -10.08 -20.75
CA ARG A 66 18.82 -11.02 -21.15
C ARG A 66 17.71 -11.08 -20.10
N TYR A 67 18.07 -11.07 -18.82
CA TYR A 67 17.11 -11.05 -17.71
C TYR A 67 16.28 -9.77 -17.75
N LEU A 68 16.91 -8.59 -17.85
CA LEU A 68 16.20 -7.32 -18.02
C LEU A 68 15.22 -7.37 -19.20
N GLN A 69 15.66 -7.86 -20.38
CA GLN A 69 14.80 -7.96 -21.55
C GLN A 69 13.60 -8.92 -21.30
N SER A 70 13.76 -9.93 -20.48
CA SER A 70 12.66 -10.82 -20.11
C SER A 70 11.63 -10.11 -19.22
N LEU A 71 12.08 -9.33 -18.22
CA LEU A 71 11.21 -8.52 -17.37
C LEU A 71 10.43 -7.48 -18.18
N VAL A 72 11.11 -6.73 -19.05
CA VAL A 72 10.50 -5.71 -19.91
C VAL A 72 9.44 -6.34 -20.83
N ARG A 73 9.73 -7.50 -21.44
CA ARG A 73 8.74 -8.21 -22.27
C ARG A 73 7.51 -8.62 -21.49
N ARG A 74 7.68 -9.16 -20.30
CA ARG A 74 6.55 -9.55 -19.41
C ARG A 74 5.73 -8.34 -19.02
N ARG A 75 6.38 -7.26 -18.61
CA ARG A 75 5.70 -6.00 -18.27
C ARG A 75 4.84 -5.49 -19.44
N ILE A 76 5.37 -5.51 -20.65
CA ILE A 76 4.68 -4.99 -21.84
C ILE A 76 3.58 -5.93 -22.32
N ARG A 77 3.86 -7.24 -22.45
CA ARG A 77 2.94 -8.20 -23.08
C ARG A 77 1.88 -8.70 -22.10
N GLU A 78 2.29 -9.00 -20.87
CA GLU A 78 1.44 -9.58 -19.85
C GLU A 78 0.82 -8.52 -18.95
N ARG A 79 1.22 -7.25 -19.07
CA ARG A 79 0.76 -6.13 -18.23
C ARG A 79 1.02 -6.32 -16.75
N ILE A 80 1.94 -7.20 -16.36
CA ILE A 80 2.30 -7.43 -14.95
C ILE A 80 2.99 -6.18 -14.40
N PRO A 81 2.53 -5.60 -13.28
CA PRO A 81 3.20 -4.49 -12.61
C PRO A 81 4.68 -4.79 -12.31
N ALA A 82 5.55 -3.80 -12.52
CA ALA A 82 6.99 -4.00 -12.35
C ALA A 82 7.37 -4.49 -10.95
N VAL A 83 6.68 -4.03 -9.91
CA VAL A 83 6.92 -4.46 -8.53
C VAL A 83 6.61 -5.94 -8.30
N TYR A 84 5.66 -6.54 -9.03
CA TYR A 84 5.43 -7.99 -8.98
C TYR A 84 6.50 -8.77 -9.77
N LEU A 85 7.09 -8.16 -10.80
CA LEU A 85 8.21 -8.76 -11.53
C LEU A 85 9.51 -8.73 -10.71
N THR A 86 9.70 -7.70 -9.91
CA THR A 86 10.89 -7.54 -9.04
C THR A 86 10.71 -8.18 -7.66
N GLY A 87 9.46 -8.37 -7.22
CA GLY A 87 9.12 -8.85 -5.89
C GLY A 87 9.30 -7.81 -4.78
N GLU A 88 9.55 -6.54 -5.14
CA GLU A 88 9.90 -5.48 -4.22
C GLU A 88 9.11 -4.20 -4.46
N SER A 89 8.75 -3.51 -3.37
CA SER A 89 8.19 -2.16 -3.36
C SER A 89 8.70 -1.41 -2.15
N PHE A 90 8.45 -0.09 -2.11
CA PHE A 90 8.76 0.75 -0.95
C PHE A 90 7.48 1.39 -0.42
N PHE A 91 7.36 1.45 0.91
CA PHE A 91 6.26 2.13 1.58
C PHE A 91 6.80 2.91 2.78
N ALA A 92 6.52 4.20 2.83
CA ALA A 92 7.05 5.11 3.88
C ALA A 92 8.59 4.93 4.06
N GLY A 93 9.34 4.78 2.96
CA GLY A 93 10.79 4.55 3.00
C GLY A 93 11.24 3.13 3.39
N LEU A 94 10.32 2.23 3.70
CA LEU A 94 10.62 0.85 4.08
C LEU A 94 10.46 -0.08 2.88
N ARG A 95 11.46 -0.96 2.68
CA ARG A 95 11.41 -2.00 1.66
C ARG A 95 10.40 -3.07 2.06
N MET A 96 9.51 -3.44 1.14
CA MET A 96 8.49 -4.46 1.31
C MET A 96 8.64 -5.54 0.24
N GLN A 97 8.53 -6.80 0.61
CA GLN A 97 8.28 -7.85 -0.37
C GLN A 97 6.82 -7.75 -0.82
N VAL A 98 6.60 -7.88 -2.12
CA VAL A 98 5.27 -7.83 -2.75
C VAL A 98 5.10 -8.94 -3.75
N ASP A 99 3.89 -9.47 -3.84
CA ASP A 99 3.44 -10.39 -4.88
C ASP A 99 1.90 -10.37 -4.97
N GLU A 100 1.33 -11.17 -5.86
CA GLU A 100 -0.11 -11.23 -6.18
C GLU A 100 -1.02 -11.57 -4.98
N ARG A 101 -0.48 -11.91 -3.81
CA ARG A 101 -1.26 -12.22 -2.59
C ARG A 101 -1.87 -10.99 -1.93
N ALA A 102 -1.34 -9.79 -2.20
CA ALA A 102 -1.79 -8.55 -1.58
C ALA A 102 -1.70 -7.37 -2.55
N LEU A 103 -2.47 -6.32 -2.26
CA LEU A 103 -2.41 -5.04 -2.97
C LEU A 103 -1.00 -4.46 -2.92
N ILE A 104 -0.57 -3.85 -4.02
CA ILE A 104 0.71 -3.12 -4.09
C ILE A 104 0.63 -1.89 -3.18
N PRO A 105 1.61 -1.68 -2.28
CA PRO A 105 1.63 -0.54 -1.36
C PRO A 105 1.70 0.80 -2.12
N ARG A 106 0.63 1.63 -2.04
CA ARG A 106 0.53 2.95 -2.68
C ARG A 106 -0.37 3.92 -1.93
N SER A 107 -0.65 3.63 -0.66
CA SER A 107 -1.56 4.42 0.18
C SER A 107 -0.93 5.73 0.63
N PRO A 108 -1.70 6.84 0.65
CA PRO A 108 -1.29 8.12 1.26
C PRO A 108 -1.02 8.03 2.77
N PHE A 109 -1.38 6.94 3.42
CA PHE A 109 -0.93 6.68 4.79
C PHE A 109 0.60 6.75 4.95
N ALA A 110 1.39 6.54 3.90
CA ALA A 110 2.84 6.72 3.94
C ALA A 110 3.24 8.14 4.33
N GLU A 111 2.52 9.15 3.83
CA GLU A 111 2.72 10.56 4.15
C GLU A 111 2.29 10.88 5.58
N LEU A 112 1.09 10.43 6.00
CA LEU A 112 0.61 10.60 7.39
C LEU A 112 1.58 10.01 8.42
N ILE A 113 2.11 8.83 8.15
CA ILE A 113 3.10 8.18 9.02
C ILE A 113 4.39 9.00 9.07
N GLY A 114 4.84 9.51 7.91
CA GLY A 114 6.04 10.37 7.82
C GLY A 114 5.89 11.70 8.56
N GLN A 115 4.67 12.26 8.60
CA GLN A 115 4.31 13.50 9.31
C GLN A 115 3.90 13.23 10.77
N GLY A 116 4.00 12.00 11.28
CA GLY A 116 3.62 11.68 12.67
C GLY A 116 2.13 11.76 12.96
N PHE A 117 1.27 11.74 11.93
CA PHE A 117 -0.19 11.96 12.01
C PHE A 117 -0.58 13.36 12.52
N GLU A 118 0.36 14.29 12.57
CA GLU A 118 0.07 15.67 12.97
C GLU A 118 -0.76 16.41 11.90
N PRO A 119 -1.58 17.39 12.30
CA PRO A 119 -1.88 17.82 13.69
C PRO A 119 -3.01 17.01 14.34
N PHE A 120 -3.43 15.89 13.77
CA PHE A 120 -4.67 15.19 14.11
C PHE A 120 -4.54 14.24 15.30
N VAL A 121 -3.34 13.68 15.52
CA VAL A 121 -3.10 12.65 16.54
C VAL A 121 -1.77 12.90 17.23
N ASP A 122 -1.79 13.00 18.56
CA ASP A 122 -0.56 12.95 19.37
C ASP A 122 -0.08 11.50 19.50
N MET A 123 0.86 11.10 18.66
CA MET A 123 1.43 9.75 18.69
C MET A 123 2.16 9.42 20.00
N GLY A 124 2.52 10.40 20.80
CA GLY A 124 3.03 10.21 22.17
C GLY A 124 2.04 9.55 23.11
N GLN A 125 0.74 9.65 22.83
CA GLN A 125 -0.34 9.03 23.63
C GLN A 125 -0.83 7.70 23.05
N VAL A 126 -0.48 7.36 21.80
CA VAL A 126 -0.94 6.15 21.12
C VAL A 126 -0.12 4.94 21.55
N ARG A 127 -0.77 3.91 22.07
CA ARG A 127 -0.15 2.64 22.50
C ARG A 127 -0.66 1.44 21.71
N ARG A 128 -1.92 1.45 21.30
CA ARG A 128 -2.55 0.34 20.59
C ARG A 128 -3.18 0.81 19.30
N VAL A 129 -2.72 0.26 18.18
CA VAL A 129 -3.20 0.55 16.85
C VAL A 129 -3.82 -0.71 16.25
N LEU A 130 -4.91 -0.54 15.52
CA LEU A 130 -5.49 -1.58 14.67
C LEU A 130 -5.31 -1.16 13.21
N ASP A 131 -4.80 -2.07 12.38
CA ASP A 131 -4.75 -1.94 10.92
C ASP A 131 -5.70 -2.96 10.30
N ILE A 132 -6.80 -2.48 9.69
CA ILE A 132 -7.85 -3.31 9.07
C ILE A 132 -7.60 -3.40 7.57
N GLY A 133 -7.60 -4.65 7.05
CA GLY A 133 -7.24 -4.89 5.65
C GLY A 133 -5.75 -4.71 5.41
N THR A 134 -4.93 -5.24 6.33
CA THR A 134 -3.48 -4.98 6.35
C THR A 134 -2.73 -5.44 5.10
N GLY A 135 -3.31 -6.34 4.29
CA GLY A 135 -2.68 -6.87 3.08
C GLY A 135 -1.29 -7.44 3.36
N GLY A 136 -0.27 -6.92 2.66
CA GLY A 136 1.14 -7.24 2.87
C GLY A 136 1.75 -6.66 4.16
N GLY A 137 0.96 -5.94 4.98
CA GLY A 137 1.37 -5.41 6.28
C GLY A 137 2.04 -4.05 6.24
N CYS A 138 2.02 -3.33 5.13
CA CYS A 138 2.82 -2.12 4.94
C CYS A 138 2.49 -1.01 5.95
N ILE A 139 1.21 -0.71 6.20
CA ILE A 139 0.77 0.31 7.17
C ILE A 139 1.16 -0.11 8.58
N ALA A 140 0.78 -1.33 9.00
CA ALA A 140 1.09 -1.85 10.33
C ALA A 140 2.59 -1.86 10.64
N ILE A 141 3.41 -2.26 9.66
CA ILE A 141 4.87 -2.33 9.80
C ILE A 141 5.46 -0.93 9.88
N ALA A 142 5.02 0.00 9.03
CA ALA A 142 5.51 1.37 9.05
C ALA A 142 5.14 2.07 10.38
N VAL A 143 3.89 1.96 10.84
CA VAL A 143 3.49 2.48 12.16
C VAL A 143 4.36 1.90 13.28
N ALA A 144 4.51 0.59 13.33
CA ALA A 144 5.34 -0.03 14.36
C ALA A 144 6.82 0.34 14.24
N ARG A 145 7.34 0.65 13.05
CA ARG A 145 8.74 1.03 12.84
C ARG A 145 9.03 2.45 13.30
N TYR A 146 8.14 3.39 12.96
CA TYR A 146 8.34 4.81 13.26
C TYR A 146 7.88 5.21 14.67
N PHE A 147 6.92 4.46 15.25
CA PHE A 147 6.40 4.72 16.59
C PHE A 147 6.72 3.53 17.53
N PRO A 148 7.90 3.52 18.17
CA PRO A 148 8.41 2.36 18.89
C PRO A 148 7.57 1.96 20.12
N ASP A 149 6.79 2.88 20.69
CA ASP A 149 5.91 2.62 21.84
C ASP A 149 4.57 1.99 21.46
N THR A 150 4.27 1.89 20.16
CA THR A 150 3.01 1.31 19.69
C THR A 150 3.08 -0.21 19.56
N ARG A 151 1.95 -0.87 19.79
CA ARG A 151 1.67 -2.25 19.39
C ARG A 151 0.54 -2.27 18.40
N VAL A 152 0.75 -2.97 17.29
CA VAL A 152 -0.22 -3.00 16.18
C VAL A 152 -0.83 -4.40 16.08
N ASP A 153 -2.16 -4.47 16.12
CA ASP A 153 -2.91 -5.60 15.63
C ASP A 153 -3.23 -5.34 14.15
N ALA A 154 -2.73 -6.20 13.29
CA ALA A 154 -2.91 -6.10 11.84
C ALA A 154 -3.80 -7.24 11.38
N VAL A 155 -4.97 -6.91 10.83
CA VAL A 155 -5.98 -7.91 10.49
C VAL A 155 -6.28 -7.93 9.00
N ASP A 156 -6.50 -9.13 8.49
CA ASP A 156 -6.95 -9.36 7.12
C ASP A 156 -7.80 -10.64 7.05
N ILE A 157 -8.73 -10.69 6.13
CA ILE A 157 -9.53 -11.89 5.86
C ILE A 157 -8.73 -12.92 5.04
N SER A 158 -7.77 -12.45 4.24
CA SER A 158 -6.92 -13.23 3.35
C SER A 158 -5.75 -13.88 4.09
N ALA A 159 -5.78 -15.20 4.22
CA ALA A 159 -4.64 -15.95 4.76
C ALA A 159 -3.36 -15.84 3.88
N PRO A 160 -3.44 -15.82 2.53
CA PRO A 160 -2.29 -15.53 1.67
C PRO A 160 -1.68 -14.16 1.92
N ALA A 161 -2.49 -13.08 2.04
CA ALA A 161 -2.00 -11.75 2.37
C ALA A 161 -1.28 -11.72 3.73
N LEU A 162 -1.87 -12.33 4.76
CA LEU A 162 -1.22 -12.47 6.07
C LEU A 162 0.07 -13.30 6.03
N SER A 163 0.22 -14.23 5.09
CA SER A 163 1.49 -14.94 4.88
C SER A 163 2.58 -14.00 4.37
N LEU A 164 2.24 -13.11 3.42
CA LEU A 164 3.14 -12.06 2.94
C LEU A 164 3.47 -11.05 4.05
N ALA A 165 2.46 -10.59 4.79
CA ALA A 165 2.65 -9.70 5.95
C ALA A 165 3.56 -10.32 7.02
N ARG A 166 3.47 -11.64 7.24
CA ARG A 166 4.35 -12.35 8.16
C ARG A 166 5.81 -12.33 7.70
N HIS A 167 6.06 -12.44 6.40
CA HIS A 167 7.39 -12.31 5.83
C HIS A 167 7.91 -10.89 6.05
N ASN A 168 7.17 -9.87 5.64
CA ASN A 168 7.53 -8.46 5.77
C ASN A 168 7.79 -8.07 7.24
N ARG A 169 6.90 -8.48 8.15
CA ARG A 169 7.07 -8.26 9.58
C ARG A 169 8.38 -8.84 10.12
N ARG A 170 8.77 -10.04 9.68
CA ARG A 170 10.05 -10.67 10.09
C ARG A 170 11.24 -9.94 9.52
N MET A 171 11.19 -9.54 8.24
CA MET A 171 12.24 -8.77 7.58
C MET A 171 12.57 -7.48 8.33
N HIS A 172 11.54 -6.84 8.95
CA HIS A 172 11.71 -5.62 9.74
C HIS A 172 11.93 -5.84 11.25
N GLY A 173 12.04 -7.09 11.72
CA GLY A 173 12.27 -7.40 13.15
C GLY A 173 11.09 -7.07 14.08
N LEU A 174 9.86 -6.93 13.55
CA LEU A 174 8.70 -6.42 14.27
C LEU A 174 7.79 -7.51 14.85
N THR A 175 8.27 -8.74 14.97
CA THR A 175 7.46 -9.89 15.40
C THR A 175 6.81 -9.72 16.76
N LYS A 176 7.46 -9.00 17.70
CA LYS A 176 6.94 -8.74 19.05
C LYS A 176 5.95 -7.56 19.12
N ARG A 177 5.93 -6.69 18.11
CA ARG A 177 5.13 -5.46 18.13
C ARG A 177 3.95 -5.45 17.13
N VAL A 178 4.02 -6.21 16.06
CA VAL A 178 2.94 -6.38 15.09
C VAL A 178 2.35 -7.77 15.22
N ARG A 179 1.10 -7.88 15.63
CA ARG A 179 0.35 -9.14 15.74
C ARG A 179 -0.55 -9.30 14.53
N LEU A 180 -0.34 -10.34 13.74
CA LEU A 180 -1.15 -10.67 12.57
C LEU A 180 -2.31 -11.58 12.97
N VAL A 181 -3.54 -11.23 12.59
CA VAL A 181 -4.75 -11.96 12.92
C VAL A 181 -5.63 -12.12 11.69
N LYS A 182 -6.05 -13.35 11.40
CA LYS A 182 -7.09 -13.58 10.40
C LYS A 182 -8.43 -13.12 10.98
N SER A 183 -9.03 -12.09 10.38
CA SER A 183 -10.27 -11.49 10.84
C SER A 183 -11.03 -10.86 9.68
N ASP A 184 -12.31 -11.06 9.66
CA ASP A 184 -13.21 -10.30 8.82
C ASP A 184 -13.62 -9.05 9.60
N VAL A 185 -13.00 -7.92 9.25
CA VAL A 185 -13.04 -6.64 9.98
C VAL A 185 -12.73 -6.89 11.47
N TYR A 186 -13.69 -6.80 12.37
CA TYR A 186 -13.51 -6.92 13.83
C TYR A 186 -13.78 -8.32 14.38
N SER A 187 -14.18 -9.28 13.58
CA SER A 187 -14.76 -10.56 14.05
C SER A 187 -13.90 -11.33 15.04
N ALA A 188 -12.58 -11.29 14.91
CA ALA A 188 -11.62 -11.97 15.79
C ALA A 188 -11.01 -11.07 16.89
N LEU A 189 -11.58 -9.86 17.11
CA LEU A 189 -11.00 -8.85 18.01
C LEU A 189 -11.83 -8.60 19.27
N ARG A 190 -12.72 -9.53 19.62
CA ARG A 190 -13.62 -9.38 20.78
C ARG A 190 -12.86 -8.99 22.06
N GLY A 191 -13.38 -7.97 22.77
CA GLY A 191 -12.80 -7.45 24.02
C GLY A 191 -11.57 -6.56 23.85
N ARG A 192 -11.14 -6.28 22.62
CA ARG A 192 -10.00 -5.36 22.36
C ARG A 192 -10.47 -3.93 22.16
N ARG A 193 -9.60 -2.98 22.51
CA ARG A 193 -9.80 -1.55 22.26
C ARG A 193 -8.50 -0.91 21.85
N TYR A 194 -8.60 0.10 20.98
CA TYR A 194 -7.48 0.76 20.31
C TYR A 194 -7.53 2.27 20.50
N ASP A 195 -6.36 2.88 20.52
CA ASP A 195 -6.21 4.33 20.54
C ASP A 195 -6.38 4.88 19.12
N MET A 196 -5.98 4.08 18.09
CA MET A 196 -6.11 4.45 16.70
C MET A 196 -6.51 3.21 15.87
N ILE A 197 -7.47 3.39 14.96
CA ILE A 197 -7.85 2.40 13.95
C ILE A 197 -7.52 3.00 12.58
N LEU A 198 -6.72 2.28 11.81
CA LEU A 198 -6.35 2.59 10.43
C LEU A 198 -7.00 1.57 9.51
N ALA A 199 -7.47 2.00 8.35
CA ALA A 199 -7.99 1.09 7.35
C ALA A 199 -7.77 1.62 5.93
N ASN A 200 -7.21 0.78 5.07
CA ASN A 200 -7.29 0.94 3.63
C ASN A 200 -8.04 -0.27 3.06
N PRO A 201 -9.37 -0.30 3.21
CA PRO A 201 -10.20 -1.42 2.78
C PRO A 201 -10.39 -1.39 1.26
N PRO A 202 -10.88 -2.47 0.64
CA PRO A 202 -11.39 -2.39 -0.73
C PRO A 202 -12.49 -1.33 -0.81
N TYR A 203 -12.40 -0.46 -1.80
CA TYR A 203 -13.34 0.66 -1.99
C TYR A 203 -13.76 0.86 -3.46
N VAL A 204 -13.38 -0.05 -4.36
CA VAL A 204 -13.73 0.07 -5.78
C VAL A 204 -15.11 -0.52 -6.05
N GLY A 205 -16.05 0.31 -6.50
CA GLY A 205 -17.39 -0.10 -6.86
C GLY A 205 -17.44 -0.88 -8.17
N ALA A 206 -18.52 -1.65 -8.38
CA ALA A 206 -18.66 -2.56 -9.52
C ALA A 206 -18.49 -1.90 -10.90
N ARG A 207 -18.98 -0.66 -11.07
CA ARG A 207 -18.84 0.10 -12.33
C ARG A 207 -17.41 0.52 -12.61
N GLU A 208 -16.65 0.89 -11.59
CA GLU A 208 -15.26 1.29 -11.67
C GLU A 208 -14.38 0.07 -11.95
N MET A 209 -14.63 -1.06 -11.25
CA MET A 209 -13.95 -2.33 -11.47
C MET A 209 -13.94 -2.75 -12.95
N ALA A 210 -15.04 -2.51 -13.67
CA ALA A 210 -15.17 -2.85 -15.09
C ALA A 210 -14.35 -1.95 -16.03
N ARG A 211 -13.77 -0.85 -15.52
CA ARG A 211 -13.03 0.14 -16.30
C ARG A 211 -11.55 0.25 -15.89
N LEU A 212 -11.14 -0.53 -14.90
CA LEU A 212 -9.74 -0.52 -14.47
C LEU A 212 -8.81 -0.95 -15.60
N PRO A 213 -7.62 -0.34 -15.71
CA PRO A 213 -6.57 -0.78 -16.61
C PRO A 213 -6.20 -2.26 -16.43
N ALA A 214 -5.64 -2.86 -17.47
CA ALA A 214 -5.31 -4.29 -17.48
C ALA A 214 -4.33 -4.70 -16.37
N GLU A 215 -3.48 -3.78 -15.93
CA GLU A 215 -2.53 -3.98 -14.85
C GLU A 215 -3.20 -4.38 -13.52
N TYR A 216 -4.39 -3.86 -13.23
CA TYR A 216 -5.17 -4.19 -12.03
C TYR A 216 -5.68 -5.64 -12.00
N ALA A 217 -5.70 -6.33 -13.15
CA ALA A 217 -6.08 -7.75 -13.19
C ALA A 217 -5.09 -8.66 -12.45
N HIS A 218 -3.86 -8.19 -12.21
CA HIS A 218 -2.84 -8.90 -11.45
C HIS A 218 -2.97 -8.71 -9.94
N GLU A 219 -3.74 -7.72 -9.47
CA GLU A 219 -3.99 -7.53 -8.04
C GLU A 219 -5.17 -8.38 -7.56
N PRO A 220 -5.18 -8.82 -6.29
CA PRO A 220 -6.29 -9.61 -5.78
C PRO A 220 -7.60 -8.82 -5.89
N ARG A 221 -8.58 -9.34 -6.61
CA ARG A 221 -9.88 -8.69 -6.78
C ARG A 221 -10.53 -8.31 -5.45
N MET A 222 -10.38 -9.15 -4.42
CA MET A 222 -10.90 -8.91 -3.07
C MET A 222 -10.24 -7.72 -2.35
N ALA A 223 -9.06 -7.31 -2.79
CA ALA A 223 -8.37 -6.13 -2.24
C ALA A 223 -8.81 -4.82 -2.92
N LEU A 224 -9.59 -4.90 -4.00
CA LEU A 224 -10.08 -3.76 -4.77
C LEU A 224 -11.61 -3.61 -4.63
N ALA A 225 -12.36 -4.68 -4.91
CA ALA A 225 -13.81 -4.64 -5.07
C ALA A 225 -14.57 -4.60 -3.73
N SER A 226 -15.50 -3.68 -3.59
CA SER A 226 -16.35 -3.51 -2.39
C SER A 226 -17.80 -3.23 -2.78
N GLY A 227 -18.49 -4.24 -3.31
CA GLY A 227 -19.90 -4.16 -3.64
C GLY A 227 -20.23 -3.25 -4.83
N ARG A 228 -21.47 -2.75 -4.83
CA ARG A 228 -21.98 -1.95 -5.95
C ARG A 228 -21.41 -0.54 -5.98
N ASP A 229 -21.30 0.08 -4.80
CA ASP A 229 -20.91 1.49 -4.61
C ASP A 229 -19.53 1.68 -4.00
N GLY A 230 -18.79 0.59 -3.71
CA GLY A 230 -17.47 0.64 -3.10
C GLY A 230 -17.48 0.72 -1.57
N LEU A 231 -18.65 0.66 -0.92
CA LEU A 231 -18.76 1.00 0.50
C LEU A 231 -19.03 -0.19 1.45
N ASP A 232 -19.15 -1.43 0.95
CA ASP A 232 -19.58 -2.56 1.78
C ASP A 232 -18.68 -2.77 3.01
N ILE A 233 -17.37 -2.67 2.84
CA ILE A 233 -16.42 -2.83 3.95
C ILE A 233 -16.36 -1.57 4.81
N VAL A 234 -16.43 -0.39 4.21
CA VAL A 234 -16.45 0.90 4.93
C VAL A 234 -17.65 0.97 5.88
N ARG A 235 -18.84 0.52 5.46
CA ARG A 235 -20.03 0.44 6.33
C ARG A 235 -19.73 -0.37 7.59
N ARG A 236 -19.18 -1.55 7.43
CA ARG A 236 -18.88 -2.45 8.55
C ARG A 236 -17.78 -1.90 9.46
N ILE A 237 -16.81 -1.17 8.90
CA ILE A 237 -15.78 -0.48 9.68
C ILE A 237 -16.45 0.61 10.53
N LEU A 238 -17.28 1.46 9.94
CA LEU A 238 -17.97 2.54 10.64
C LEU A 238 -18.90 2.02 11.74
N GLU A 239 -19.73 1.01 11.45
CA GLU A 239 -20.65 0.38 12.42
C GLU A 239 -19.93 -0.21 13.64
N GLY A 240 -18.71 -0.69 13.46
CA GLY A 240 -17.94 -1.30 14.55
C GLY A 240 -17.03 -0.34 15.31
N ALA A 241 -16.55 0.73 14.68
CA ALA A 241 -15.44 1.55 15.17
C ALA A 241 -15.66 2.09 16.60
N GLY A 242 -16.84 2.61 16.89
CA GLY A 242 -17.17 3.16 18.22
C GLY A 242 -17.03 2.17 19.38
N ARG A 243 -17.19 0.86 19.10
CA ARG A 243 -17.02 -0.21 20.11
C ARG A 243 -15.56 -0.58 20.34
N TYR A 244 -14.71 -0.42 19.31
CA TYR A 244 -13.31 -0.82 19.34
C TYR A 244 -12.36 0.35 19.62
N LEU A 245 -12.82 1.60 19.53
CA LEU A 245 -12.05 2.77 19.93
C LEU A 245 -12.14 3.01 21.45
N ARG A 246 -11.02 3.41 22.03
CA ARG A 246 -10.96 4.01 23.37
C ARG A 246 -11.54 5.41 23.36
N PRO A 247 -11.93 5.99 24.51
CA PRO A 247 -12.22 7.42 24.61
C PRO A 247 -11.03 8.23 24.10
N GLY A 248 -11.28 9.27 23.29
CA GLY A 248 -10.24 10.09 22.66
C GLY A 248 -9.50 9.41 21.52
N GLY A 249 -9.85 8.17 21.15
CA GLY A 249 -9.23 7.50 20.01
C GLY A 249 -9.78 7.98 18.67
N VAL A 250 -9.11 7.60 17.58
CA VAL A 250 -9.47 8.02 16.21
C VAL A 250 -9.56 6.86 15.24
N LEU A 251 -10.45 7.00 14.27
CA LEU A 251 -10.56 6.17 13.08
C LEU A 251 -10.06 6.96 11.87
N ILE A 252 -9.12 6.40 11.10
CA ILE A 252 -8.67 6.98 9.83
C ILE A 252 -8.88 5.94 8.73
N VAL A 253 -9.62 6.30 7.68
CA VAL A 253 -9.99 5.38 6.60
C VAL A 253 -9.70 6.00 5.25
N GLU A 254 -9.02 5.24 4.39
CA GLU A 254 -8.87 5.54 2.97
C GLU A 254 -10.03 4.94 2.19
N VAL A 255 -10.64 5.72 1.34
CA VAL A 255 -11.73 5.33 0.44
C VAL A 255 -11.50 5.82 -1.00
N GLY A 256 -10.37 6.46 -1.26
CA GLY A 256 -9.94 6.92 -2.58
C GLY A 256 -11.08 7.62 -3.35
N ASN A 257 -11.36 7.17 -4.57
CA ASN A 257 -12.40 7.75 -5.44
C ASN A 257 -13.83 7.61 -4.88
N SER A 258 -14.04 6.80 -3.84
CA SER A 258 -15.37 6.63 -3.22
C SER A 258 -15.74 7.72 -2.21
N GLU A 259 -14.92 8.76 -2.03
CA GLU A 259 -15.21 9.90 -1.12
C GLU A 259 -16.61 10.47 -1.33
N ARG A 260 -16.99 10.75 -2.59
CA ARG A 260 -18.33 11.29 -2.90
C ARG A 260 -19.45 10.34 -2.47
N ALA A 261 -19.25 9.04 -2.62
CA ALA A 261 -20.22 8.04 -2.19
C ALA A 261 -20.33 7.98 -0.66
N VAL A 262 -19.20 8.10 0.06
CA VAL A 262 -19.19 8.20 1.53
C VAL A 262 -19.95 9.42 2.01
N ARG A 263 -19.67 10.61 1.47
CA ARG A 263 -20.36 11.85 1.83
C ARG A 263 -21.88 11.77 1.59
N HIS A 264 -22.28 11.08 0.53
CA HIS A 264 -23.70 10.87 0.21
C HIS A 264 -24.37 9.84 1.13
N ALA A 265 -23.66 8.77 1.50
CA ALA A 265 -24.20 7.71 2.36
C ALA A 265 -24.37 8.15 3.83
N TRP A 266 -23.51 9.06 4.30
CA TRP A 266 -23.54 9.57 5.68
C TRP A 266 -23.40 11.09 5.73
N PRO A 267 -24.39 11.86 5.20
CA PRO A 267 -24.33 13.33 5.14
C PRO A 267 -24.29 13.99 6.52
N GLN A 268 -24.72 13.28 7.57
CA GLN A 268 -24.76 13.77 8.94
C GLN A 268 -23.43 13.56 9.69
N LEU A 269 -22.51 12.77 9.18
CA LEU A 269 -21.24 12.54 9.87
C LEU A 269 -20.24 13.66 9.59
N PRO A 270 -19.60 14.21 10.63
CA PRO A 270 -18.65 15.31 10.48
C PRO A 270 -17.25 14.77 10.14
N PHE A 271 -17.12 14.19 8.93
CA PHE A 271 -15.84 13.72 8.43
C PHE A 271 -14.80 14.84 8.35
N THR A 272 -13.63 14.65 8.94
CA THR A 272 -12.45 15.46 8.63
C THR A 272 -11.70 14.80 7.48
N TRP A 273 -11.77 15.40 6.29
CA TRP A 273 -11.06 14.93 5.10
C TRP A 273 -9.64 15.45 5.11
N LEU A 274 -8.69 14.55 4.88
CA LEU A 274 -7.26 14.85 4.94
C LEU A 274 -6.75 15.18 3.54
N GLU A 275 -5.86 16.18 3.46
CA GLU A 275 -5.20 16.60 2.24
C GLU A 275 -3.73 16.14 2.26
N PHE A 276 -3.16 15.87 1.10
CA PHE A 276 -1.82 15.32 0.94
C PHE A 276 -1.01 16.12 -0.06
N GLU A 277 0.26 16.38 0.24
CA GLU A 277 1.17 17.12 -0.63
C GLU A 277 1.65 16.29 -1.83
N ARG A 278 1.78 14.96 -1.64
CA ARG A 278 2.30 14.02 -2.66
C ARG A 278 1.22 13.38 -3.50
N GLY A 279 0.01 13.91 -3.43
CA GLY A 279 -1.14 13.31 -4.07
C GLY A 279 -1.78 12.19 -3.25
N GLY A 280 -2.94 11.76 -3.71
CA GLY A 280 -3.84 10.90 -2.97
C GLY A 280 -5.01 11.72 -2.43
N ALA A 281 -6.17 11.09 -2.33
CA ALA A 281 -7.39 11.73 -1.85
C ALA A 281 -8.30 10.67 -1.20
N GLY A 282 -9.40 11.13 -0.60
CA GLY A 282 -10.38 10.24 -0.03
C GLY A 282 -9.88 9.52 1.21
N VAL A 283 -9.16 10.22 2.09
CA VAL A 283 -8.86 9.75 3.45
C VAL A 283 -9.62 10.62 4.43
N PHE A 284 -10.37 10.00 5.32
CA PHE A 284 -11.09 10.72 6.36
C PHE A 284 -10.70 10.25 7.76
N LEU A 285 -10.92 11.16 8.71
CA LEU A 285 -10.79 10.91 10.14
C LEU A 285 -12.14 11.14 10.84
N LEU A 286 -12.45 10.27 11.81
CA LEU A 286 -13.52 10.44 12.79
C LEU A 286 -12.96 10.17 14.19
N THR A 287 -13.45 10.93 15.19
CA THR A 287 -13.13 10.65 16.61
C THR A 287 -13.97 9.46 17.12
N ALA A 288 -13.55 8.89 18.24
CA ALA A 288 -14.29 7.81 18.90
C ALA A 288 -15.71 8.22 19.29
N GLU A 289 -15.90 9.49 19.67
CA GLU A 289 -17.21 10.07 20.02
C GLU A 289 -18.11 10.13 18.79
N GLN A 290 -17.58 10.61 17.66
CA GLN A 290 -18.29 10.63 16.38
C GLN A 290 -18.64 9.22 15.91
N CYS A 291 -17.72 8.27 16.03
CA CYS A 291 -17.97 6.86 15.70
C CYS A 291 -19.07 6.22 16.56
N ARG A 292 -19.19 6.58 17.84
CA ARG A 292 -20.29 6.08 18.71
C ARG A 292 -21.65 6.61 18.35
N ALA A 293 -21.73 7.74 17.70
CA ALA A 293 -22.98 8.35 17.22
C ALA A 293 -23.52 7.68 15.94
N ILE A 294 -22.73 6.82 15.30
CA ILE A 294 -23.15 6.07 14.10
C ILE A 294 -24.13 4.95 14.56
N ARG A 295 -25.37 5.03 14.02
CA ARG A 295 -26.43 4.06 14.29
C ARG A 295 -26.64 3.13 13.12
#